data_c4ba3db0cedfdaf4f920be8bbbf2a53b
#
_entry.id   c4ba3db0cedfdaf4f920be8bbbf2a53b
#
_cell.length_a   1.000
_cell.length_b   1.000
_cell.length_c   1.000
_cell.angle_alpha   90.00
_cell.angle_beta   90.00
_cell.angle_gamma   90.00
#
_symmetry.space_group_name_H-M   'P 1'
#
loop_
_entity.id
_entity.type
_entity.pdbx_description
1 polymer ?
#
loop_
_entity_poly.entity_id
_entity_poly.type
_entity_poly.pdbx_seq_one_letter_code
_entity_poly.pdbx_strand_id
1 'polypeptide(L)'
;MCIRDRVYIDIAAWKTLPQRQMASGMAETIKHACLGSEDMFEFIEENLDDIYSFKKFACEYIAENNCRIKYNVVMKDEREAGLRETLNLGHTVGRAIETVSDYKLLHGEALSIGMSAQALMSARLGYMSEEQAERVIKLYERAGLPTRIPDYIDREALVKKLYTDKKVRDGKLRFVLQKGIGATVEFAPGVYAKPIEESLAREIIMEL
;
A
#
# COMPACT_ATOMS: atom_id res chain seq x y z
N MET A 1 -16.46 -14.76 2.05
CA MET A 1 -16.41 -13.28 1.86
C MET A 1 -17.51 -12.67 2.72
N CYS A 2 -17.20 -11.66 3.54
CA CYS A 2 -18.24 -11.00 4.34
C CYS A 2 -18.86 -9.89 3.51
N ILE A 3 -20.09 -10.08 3.05
CA ILE A 3 -20.90 -9.02 2.47
C ILE A 3 -21.50 -8.25 3.65
N ARG A 4 -21.26 -6.94 3.71
CA ARG A 4 -21.80 -6.04 4.73
C ARG A 4 -22.76 -5.09 4.06
N ASP A 5 -23.97 -4.97 4.60
CA ASP A 5 -24.97 -4.02 4.11
C ASP A 5 -24.62 -2.58 4.49
N ARG A 6 -23.93 -2.41 5.61
CA ARG A 6 -23.52 -1.11 6.15
C ARG A 6 -22.22 -1.21 6.90
N VAL A 7 -21.45 -0.10 6.88
CA VAL A 7 -20.25 0.11 7.69
C VAL A 7 -20.47 1.39 8.50
N TYR A 8 -20.32 1.30 9.82
CA TYR A 8 -20.35 2.44 10.73
C TYR A 8 -18.94 2.70 11.22
N ILE A 9 -18.47 3.93 11.11
CA ILE A 9 -17.15 4.36 11.57
C ILE A 9 -17.35 5.49 12.56
N ASP A 10 -17.06 5.22 13.83
CA ASP A 10 -16.97 6.25 14.86
C ASP A 10 -15.52 6.75 14.91
N ILE A 11 -15.27 7.93 14.34
CA ILE A 11 -13.95 8.55 14.33
C ILE A 11 -13.46 8.91 15.74
N ALA A 12 -14.36 9.06 16.72
CA ALA A 12 -13.97 9.33 18.11
C ALA A 12 -13.21 8.16 18.73
N ALA A 13 -13.47 6.92 18.27
CA ALA A 13 -12.76 5.74 18.72
C ALA A 13 -11.27 5.76 18.36
N TRP A 14 -10.88 6.50 17.31
CA TRP A 14 -9.47 6.61 16.91
C TRP A 14 -8.60 7.26 17.99
N LYS A 15 -9.18 8.15 18.81
CA LYS A 15 -8.48 8.81 19.93
C LYS A 15 -7.95 7.85 20.99
N THR A 16 -8.47 6.63 21.02
CA THR A 16 -8.04 5.60 21.98
C THR A 16 -6.91 4.72 21.44
N LEU A 17 -6.55 4.87 20.16
CA LEU A 17 -5.48 4.09 19.55
C LEU A 17 -4.11 4.60 20.01
N PRO A 18 -3.16 3.70 20.35
CA PRO A 18 -1.76 4.08 20.47
C PRO A 18 -1.26 4.68 19.13
N GLN A 19 -0.36 5.66 19.22
CA GLN A 19 0.16 6.36 18.04
C GLN A 19 0.70 5.40 16.96
N ARG A 20 1.42 4.35 17.35
CA ARG A 20 1.93 3.32 16.43
C ARG A 20 0.81 2.60 15.67
N GLN A 21 -0.33 2.35 16.33
CA GLN A 21 -1.48 1.72 15.68
C GLN A 21 -2.21 2.69 14.75
N MET A 22 -2.29 3.97 15.12
CA MET A 22 -2.83 5.01 14.26
C MET A 22 -1.99 5.15 12.99
N ALA A 23 -0.66 5.22 13.11
CA ALA A 23 0.25 5.25 11.96
C ALA A 23 0.08 3.98 11.09
N SER A 24 0.00 2.80 11.70
CA SER A 24 -0.25 1.55 10.96
C SER A 24 -1.56 1.59 10.19
N GLY A 25 -2.63 2.17 10.74
CA GLY A 25 -3.90 2.39 10.03
C GLY A 25 -3.76 3.37 8.85
N MET A 26 -2.95 4.42 9.03
CA MET A 26 -2.67 5.39 7.95
C MET A 26 -1.99 4.76 6.74
N ALA A 27 -1.23 3.68 6.90
CA ALA A 27 -0.60 3.00 5.77
C ALA A 27 -1.63 2.53 4.73
N GLU A 28 -2.73 1.93 5.17
CA GLU A 28 -3.82 1.52 4.29
C GLU A 28 -4.56 2.72 3.68
N THR A 29 -4.73 3.79 4.45
CA THR A 29 -5.38 5.01 3.99
C THR A 29 -4.58 5.68 2.87
N ILE A 30 -3.26 5.83 3.04
CA ILE A 30 -2.35 6.35 2.01
C ILE A 30 -2.34 5.42 0.78
N LYS A 31 -2.30 4.10 0.97
CA LYS A 31 -2.39 3.14 -0.13
C LYS A 31 -3.67 3.33 -0.95
N HIS A 32 -4.81 3.50 -0.31
CA HIS A 32 -6.07 3.73 -1.02
C HIS A 32 -6.05 5.04 -1.81
N ALA A 33 -5.44 6.10 -1.27
CA ALA A 33 -5.21 7.33 -2.01
C ALA A 33 -4.32 7.09 -3.24
N CYS A 34 -3.20 6.40 -3.08
CA CYS A 34 -2.29 6.04 -4.17
C CYS A 34 -2.95 5.24 -5.28
N LEU A 35 -3.92 4.37 -4.97
CA LEU A 35 -4.56 3.51 -5.96
C LEU A 35 -5.82 4.11 -6.59
N GLY A 36 -6.42 5.16 -6.01
CA GLY A 36 -7.74 5.56 -6.43
C GLY A 36 -8.12 7.04 -6.32
N SER A 37 -7.27 7.92 -5.78
CA SER A 37 -7.57 9.35 -5.68
C SER A 37 -6.34 10.21 -5.37
N GLU A 38 -5.88 10.96 -6.36
CA GLU A 38 -4.82 11.95 -6.17
C GLU A 38 -5.28 13.07 -5.22
N ASP A 39 -6.52 13.55 -5.35
CA ASP A 39 -7.08 14.57 -4.43
C ASP A 39 -7.03 14.11 -2.95
N MET A 40 -7.29 12.84 -2.68
CA MET A 40 -7.17 12.29 -1.34
C MET A 40 -5.71 12.22 -0.87
N PHE A 41 -4.80 11.91 -1.79
CA PHE A 41 -3.37 11.90 -1.49
C PHE A 41 -2.88 13.29 -1.10
N GLU A 42 -3.19 14.31 -1.92
CA GLU A 42 -2.86 15.71 -1.65
C GLU A 42 -3.50 16.21 -0.35
N PHE A 43 -4.76 15.86 -0.12
CA PHE A 43 -5.41 16.19 1.14
C PHE A 43 -4.67 15.63 2.35
N ILE A 44 -4.20 14.36 2.28
CA ILE A 44 -3.43 13.75 3.37
C ILE A 44 -2.08 14.46 3.54
N GLU A 45 -1.39 14.80 2.45
CA GLU A 45 -0.13 15.56 2.51
C GLU A 45 -0.30 16.91 3.23
N GLU A 46 -1.37 17.62 2.94
CA GLU A 46 -1.63 18.96 3.49
C GLU A 46 -2.16 18.94 4.93
N ASN A 47 -2.94 17.90 5.28
CA ASN A 47 -3.70 17.86 6.52
C ASN A 47 -3.26 16.74 7.49
N LEU A 48 -2.04 16.19 7.34
CA LEU A 48 -1.59 15.07 8.16
C LEU A 48 -1.62 15.39 9.67
N ASP A 49 -1.20 16.59 10.07
CA ASP A 49 -1.22 17.03 11.46
C ASP A 49 -2.65 17.15 12.00
N ASP A 50 -3.59 17.60 11.17
CA ASP A 50 -5.00 17.71 11.51
C ASP A 50 -5.64 16.34 11.69
N ILE A 51 -5.22 15.37 10.87
CA ILE A 51 -5.63 13.96 11.01
C ILE A 51 -5.13 13.39 12.34
N TYR A 52 -3.84 13.57 12.67
CA TYR A 52 -3.26 13.07 13.91
C TYR A 52 -3.72 13.83 15.15
N SER A 53 -4.17 15.07 14.98
CA SER A 53 -4.82 15.86 16.04
C SER A 53 -6.32 15.56 16.17
N PHE A 54 -6.82 14.59 15.40
CA PHE A 54 -8.23 14.18 15.39
C PHE A 54 -9.22 15.31 15.10
N LYS A 55 -8.84 16.26 14.24
CA LYS A 55 -9.78 17.28 13.78
C LYS A 55 -10.90 16.62 12.98
N LYS A 56 -12.13 16.90 13.37
CA LYS A 56 -13.32 16.23 12.87
C LYS A 56 -13.36 16.21 11.34
N PHE A 57 -13.20 17.38 10.70
CA PHE A 57 -13.29 17.48 9.25
C PHE A 57 -12.28 16.60 8.51
N ALA A 58 -11.02 16.54 9.01
CA ALA A 58 -9.96 15.77 8.40
C ALA A 58 -10.19 14.27 8.55
N CYS A 59 -10.62 13.84 9.75
CA CYS A 59 -10.93 12.44 10.03
C CYS A 59 -12.17 11.95 9.24
N GLU A 60 -13.21 12.78 9.15
CA GLU A 60 -14.40 12.45 8.34
C GLU A 60 -14.07 12.32 6.87
N TYR A 61 -13.27 13.25 6.33
CA TYR A 61 -12.86 13.23 4.93
C TYR A 61 -12.10 11.93 4.57
N ILE A 62 -11.08 11.56 5.37
CA ILE A 62 -10.30 10.33 5.08
C ILE A 62 -11.14 9.08 5.30
N ALA A 63 -12.00 9.03 6.31
CA ALA A 63 -12.86 7.87 6.55
C ALA A 63 -13.83 7.63 5.39
N GLU A 64 -14.50 8.69 4.93
CA GLU A 64 -15.44 8.61 3.79
C GLU A 64 -14.73 8.18 2.51
N ASN A 65 -13.66 8.88 2.13
CA ASN A 65 -12.94 8.62 0.88
C ASN A 65 -12.28 7.24 0.88
N ASN A 66 -11.69 6.83 2.00
CA ASN A 66 -11.11 5.50 2.16
C ASN A 66 -12.15 4.38 1.94
N CYS A 67 -13.33 4.52 2.55
CA CYS A 67 -14.44 3.60 2.34
C CYS A 67 -14.94 3.63 0.90
N ARG A 68 -15.09 4.81 0.31
CA ARG A 68 -15.59 4.99 -1.06
C ARG A 68 -14.68 4.33 -2.09
N ILE A 69 -13.35 4.51 -1.97
CA ILE A 69 -12.38 3.87 -2.87
C ILE A 69 -12.49 2.35 -2.78
N LYS A 70 -12.42 1.80 -1.57
CA LYS A 70 -12.54 0.35 -1.37
C LYS A 70 -13.89 -0.21 -1.83
N TYR A 71 -14.97 0.48 -1.51
CA TYR A 71 -16.31 0.10 -1.93
C TYR A 71 -16.41 0.04 -3.46
N ASN A 72 -15.93 1.07 -4.17
CA ASN A 72 -15.97 1.12 -5.63
C ASN A 72 -15.22 -0.04 -6.29
N VAL A 73 -14.07 -0.43 -5.73
CA VAL A 73 -13.31 -1.58 -6.21
C VAL A 73 -14.06 -2.88 -5.96
N VAL A 74 -14.56 -3.08 -4.74
CA VAL A 74 -15.24 -4.33 -4.36
C VAL A 74 -16.56 -4.51 -5.09
N MET A 75 -17.34 -3.43 -5.29
CA MET A 75 -18.63 -3.51 -6.02
C MET A 75 -18.44 -3.80 -7.51
N LYS A 76 -17.35 -3.32 -8.10
CA LYS A 76 -17.03 -3.62 -9.53
C LYS A 76 -16.44 -5.02 -9.72
N ASP A 77 -15.83 -5.58 -8.68
CA ASP A 77 -15.17 -6.88 -8.74
C ASP A 77 -15.35 -7.65 -7.41
N GLU A 78 -16.56 -8.12 -7.18
CA GLU A 78 -16.91 -8.87 -5.97
C GLU A 78 -16.13 -10.18 -5.85
N ARG A 79 -15.86 -10.85 -6.98
CA ARG A 79 -15.26 -12.19 -7.04
C ARG A 79 -13.75 -12.19 -7.18
N GLU A 80 -13.11 -11.00 -7.15
CA GLU A 80 -11.65 -10.86 -7.30
C GLU A 80 -11.13 -11.43 -8.64
N ALA A 81 -11.83 -11.07 -9.73
CA ALA A 81 -11.50 -11.55 -11.08
C ALA A 81 -10.46 -10.66 -11.80
N GLY A 82 -10.16 -9.48 -11.30
CA GLY A 82 -9.20 -8.54 -11.90
C GLY A 82 -9.02 -7.26 -11.10
N LEU A 83 -9.95 -6.31 -11.19
CA LEU A 83 -9.83 -4.98 -10.56
C LEU A 83 -9.50 -5.05 -9.06
N ARG A 84 -10.04 -6.01 -8.35
CA ARG A 84 -9.81 -6.15 -6.91
C ARG A 84 -8.36 -6.51 -6.58
N GLU A 85 -7.58 -7.05 -7.53
CA GLU A 85 -6.14 -7.25 -7.34
C GLU A 85 -5.42 -5.95 -7.02
N THR A 86 -5.94 -4.78 -7.46
CA THR A 86 -5.37 -3.46 -7.16
C THR A 86 -5.22 -3.21 -5.66
N LEU A 87 -6.10 -3.76 -4.83
CA LEU A 87 -6.01 -3.67 -3.36
C LEU A 87 -4.76 -4.36 -2.80
N ASN A 88 -4.07 -5.19 -3.58
CA ASN A 88 -2.80 -5.81 -3.21
C ASN A 88 -1.57 -4.91 -3.48
N LEU A 89 -1.77 -3.64 -3.87
CA LEU A 89 -0.68 -2.66 -3.98
C LEU A 89 0.12 -2.65 -2.65
N GLY A 90 1.45 -2.74 -2.69
CA GLY A 90 2.32 -2.84 -1.52
C GLY A 90 2.37 -4.22 -0.85
N HIS A 91 1.32 -5.02 -0.96
CA HIS A 91 1.17 -6.26 -0.20
C HIS A 91 2.10 -7.40 -0.62
N THR A 92 2.58 -7.42 -1.85
CA THR A 92 3.48 -8.50 -2.30
C THR A 92 4.76 -8.50 -1.46
N VAL A 93 5.40 -7.34 -1.34
CA VAL A 93 6.61 -7.17 -0.50
C VAL A 93 6.23 -7.09 0.98
N GLY A 94 5.19 -6.31 1.33
CA GLY A 94 4.76 -6.13 2.72
C GLY A 94 4.51 -7.44 3.47
N ARG A 95 3.75 -8.37 2.90
CA ARG A 95 3.48 -9.69 3.52
C ARG A 95 4.73 -10.57 3.66
N ALA A 96 5.65 -10.47 2.71
CA ALA A 96 6.92 -11.17 2.83
C ALA A 96 7.74 -10.60 4.01
N ILE A 97 7.75 -9.28 4.16
CA ILE A 97 8.39 -8.59 5.30
C ILE A 97 7.73 -8.98 6.62
N GLU A 98 6.40 -8.99 6.72
CA GLU A 98 5.69 -9.47 7.93
C GLU A 98 6.20 -10.86 8.35
N THR A 99 6.29 -11.78 7.38
CA THR A 99 6.72 -13.16 7.67
C THR A 99 8.20 -13.23 8.07
N VAL A 100 9.10 -12.56 7.33
CA VAL A 100 10.55 -12.62 7.58
C VAL A 100 10.93 -11.87 8.86
N SER A 101 10.17 -10.84 9.25
CA SER A 101 10.33 -10.13 10.52
C SER A 101 9.79 -10.89 11.73
N ASP A 102 9.24 -12.09 11.53
CA ASP A 102 8.54 -12.85 12.57
C ASP A 102 7.41 -12.02 13.23
N TYR A 103 6.67 -11.27 12.40
CA TYR A 103 5.57 -10.37 12.79
C TYR A 103 5.94 -9.31 13.83
N LYS A 104 7.21 -8.91 13.92
CA LYS A 104 7.68 -7.82 14.79
C LYS A 104 7.21 -6.45 14.30
N LEU A 105 7.04 -6.31 12.98
CA LEU A 105 6.44 -5.14 12.36
C LEU A 105 4.92 -5.28 12.35
N LEU A 106 4.22 -4.17 12.62
CA LEU A 106 2.78 -4.10 12.38
C LEU A 106 2.50 -4.18 10.89
N HIS A 107 1.28 -4.61 10.54
CA HIS A 107 0.86 -4.70 9.13
C HIS A 107 1.14 -3.42 8.33
N GLY A 108 0.74 -2.26 8.85
CA GLY A 108 0.97 -0.99 8.16
C GLY A 108 2.44 -0.60 8.03
N GLU A 109 3.29 -1.00 8.99
CA GLU A 109 4.73 -0.78 8.92
C GLU A 109 5.37 -1.63 7.81
N ALA A 110 4.97 -2.88 7.69
CA ALA A 110 5.43 -3.75 6.60
C ALA A 110 4.85 -3.32 5.25
N LEU A 111 3.59 -2.88 5.23
CA LEU A 111 2.92 -2.37 4.04
C LEU A 111 3.59 -1.10 3.51
N SER A 112 3.98 -0.16 4.37
CA SER A 112 4.63 1.09 3.95
C SER A 112 5.98 0.83 3.25
N ILE A 113 6.76 -0.12 3.74
CA ILE A 113 7.99 -0.58 3.05
C ILE A 113 7.62 -1.21 1.70
N GLY A 114 6.59 -2.04 1.66
CA GLY A 114 6.09 -2.64 0.43
C GLY A 114 5.60 -1.60 -0.58
N MET A 115 4.97 -0.52 -0.13
CA MET A 115 4.54 0.60 -0.97
C MET A 115 5.73 1.37 -1.52
N SER A 116 6.77 1.59 -0.70
CA SER A 116 8.02 2.20 -1.14
C SER A 116 8.68 1.37 -2.23
N ALA A 117 8.78 0.05 -2.05
CA ALA A 117 9.28 -0.87 -3.07
C ALA A 117 8.50 -0.75 -4.39
N GLN A 118 7.17 -0.70 -4.33
CA GLN A 118 6.33 -0.62 -5.53
C GLN A 118 6.35 0.76 -6.19
N ALA A 119 6.48 1.85 -5.44
CA ALA A 119 6.69 3.17 -6.00
C ALA A 119 8.00 3.23 -6.81
N LEU A 120 9.12 2.73 -6.23
CA LEU A 120 10.40 2.62 -6.93
C LEU A 120 10.32 1.73 -8.17
N MET A 121 9.68 0.55 -8.07
CA MET A 121 9.46 -0.33 -9.23
C MET A 121 8.67 0.36 -10.33
N SER A 122 7.60 1.09 -9.97
CA SER A 122 6.76 1.81 -10.92
C SER A 122 7.54 2.92 -11.63
N ALA A 123 8.42 3.64 -10.91
CA ALA A 123 9.30 4.65 -11.50
C ALA A 123 10.34 4.02 -12.43
N ARG A 124 11.05 2.96 -11.99
CA ARG A 124 12.06 2.26 -12.82
C ARG A 124 11.48 1.67 -14.10
N LEU A 125 10.19 1.32 -14.09
CA LEU A 125 9.45 0.80 -15.25
C LEU A 125 8.74 1.90 -16.07
N GLY A 126 8.87 3.17 -15.69
CA GLY A 126 8.32 4.32 -16.41
C GLY A 126 6.80 4.52 -16.27
N TYR A 127 6.17 3.93 -15.26
CA TYR A 127 4.73 4.10 -14.99
C TYR A 127 4.41 5.31 -14.11
N MET A 128 5.41 5.86 -13.41
CA MET A 128 5.32 7.12 -12.68
C MET A 128 6.68 7.83 -12.72
N SER A 129 6.71 9.12 -12.38
CA SER A 129 7.98 9.85 -12.28
C SER A 129 8.71 9.50 -10.98
N GLU A 130 10.03 9.71 -10.95
CA GLU A 130 10.82 9.57 -9.71
C GLU A 130 10.34 10.52 -8.63
N GLU A 131 9.95 11.75 -9.01
CA GLU A 131 9.37 12.75 -8.09
C GLU A 131 8.08 12.25 -7.43
N GLN A 132 7.19 11.62 -8.19
CA GLN A 132 5.96 11.04 -7.65
C GLN A 132 6.26 9.87 -6.71
N ALA A 133 7.22 9.02 -7.05
CA ALA A 133 7.65 7.92 -6.17
C ALA A 133 8.22 8.47 -4.85
N GLU A 134 9.05 9.52 -4.92
CA GLU A 134 9.59 10.19 -3.74
C GLU A 134 8.49 10.83 -2.88
N ARG A 135 7.48 11.47 -3.49
CA ARG A 135 6.32 12.02 -2.76
C ARG A 135 5.58 10.92 -1.98
N VAL A 136 5.36 9.76 -2.61
CA VAL A 136 4.70 8.62 -1.94
C VAL A 136 5.54 8.17 -0.73
N ILE A 137 6.84 7.98 -0.90
CA ILE A 137 7.74 7.55 0.17
C ILE A 137 7.75 8.57 1.31
N LYS A 138 7.91 9.87 0.99
CA LYS A 138 7.92 10.95 1.98
C LYS A 138 6.61 11.04 2.78
N LEU A 139 5.47 10.77 2.15
CA LEU A 139 4.20 10.78 2.87
C LEU A 139 4.13 9.66 3.92
N TYR A 140 4.63 8.46 3.61
CA TYR A 140 4.75 7.38 4.60
C TYR A 140 5.70 7.76 5.75
N GLU A 141 6.86 8.36 5.45
CA GLU A 141 7.81 8.83 6.47
C GLU A 141 7.18 9.89 7.40
N ARG A 142 6.51 10.88 6.81
CA ARG A 142 5.78 11.92 7.58
C ARG A 142 4.66 11.32 8.43
N ALA A 143 4.03 10.25 7.98
CA ALA A 143 3.04 9.52 8.75
C ALA A 143 3.65 8.65 9.88
N GLY A 144 4.98 8.70 10.08
CA GLY A 144 5.67 7.94 11.13
C GLY A 144 5.83 6.46 10.81
N LEU A 145 5.84 6.10 9.53
CA LEU A 145 5.95 4.73 9.05
C LEU A 145 7.34 4.47 8.43
N PRO A 146 7.90 3.28 8.60
CA PRO A 146 9.16 2.93 7.98
C PRO A 146 9.00 2.80 6.45
N THR A 147 9.99 3.28 5.72
CA THR A 147 10.05 3.19 4.25
C THR A 147 11.21 2.35 3.76
N ARG A 148 12.08 1.93 4.71
CA ARG A 148 13.24 1.07 4.45
C ARG A 148 13.14 -0.24 5.23
N ILE A 149 13.77 -1.26 4.69
CA ILE A 149 13.84 -2.58 5.34
C ILE A 149 14.78 -2.45 6.55
N PRO A 150 14.31 -2.78 7.78
CA PRO A 150 15.15 -2.75 8.96
C PRO A 150 16.38 -3.66 8.83
N ASP A 151 17.52 -3.24 9.39
CA ASP A 151 18.80 -3.96 9.28
C ASP A 151 18.79 -5.38 9.88
N TYR A 152 17.87 -5.66 10.80
CA TYR A 152 17.72 -7.01 11.38
C TYR A 152 16.98 -8.00 10.45
N ILE A 153 16.44 -7.53 9.32
CA ILE A 153 15.79 -8.37 8.31
C ILE A 153 16.83 -8.77 7.26
N ASP A 154 17.02 -10.08 7.10
CA ASP A 154 17.85 -10.62 6.04
C ASP A 154 17.16 -10.41 4.67
N ARG A 155 17.74 -9.52 3.84
CA ARG A 155 17.23 -9.20 2.51
C ARG A 155 17.24 -10.38 1.55
N GLU A 156 18.22 -11.28 1.69
CA GLU A 156 18.28 -12.51 0.86
C GLU A 156 17.15 -13.47 1.24
N ALA A 157 16.89 -13.64 2.53
CA ALA A 157 15.76 -14.43 3.00
C ALA A 157 14.43 -13.81 2.54
N LEU A 158 14.34 -12.48 2.49
CA LEU A 158 13.15 -11.76 1.99
C LEU A 158 12.95 -12.03 0.49
N VAL A 159 13.99 -11.91 -0.34
CA VAL A 159 13.92 -12.24 -1.77
C VAL A 159 13.48 -13.69 -1.95
N LYS A 160 14.11 -14.63 -1.25
CA LYS A 160 13.71 -16.04 -1.31
C LYS A 160 12.25 -16.25 -0.91
N LYS A 161 11.77 -15.54 0.12
CA LYS A 161 10.37 -15.63 0.58
C LYS A 161 9.39 -15.16 -0.49
N LEU A 162 9.70 -14.10 -1.21
CA LEU A 162 8.86 -13.59 -2.30
C LEU A 162 8.58 -14.67 -3.35
N TYR A 163 9.57 -15.49 -3.69
CA TYR A 163 9.44 -16.52 -4.73
C TYR A 163 8.90 -17.84 -4.23
N THR A 164 8.80 -18.06 -2.92
CA THR A 164 8.24 -19.28 -2.32
C THR A 164 6.76 -19.18 -1.96
N ASP A 165 6.17 -18.00 -2.03
CA ASP A 165 4.75 -17.79 -1.69
C ASP A 165 3.83 -18.29 -2.83
N LYS A 166 2.62 -18.75 -2.45
CA LYS A 166 1.58 -19.31 -3.34
C LYS A 166 1.08 -18.36 -4.45
N LYS A 167 1.50 -17.11 -4.45
CA LYS A 167 1.20 -16.10 -5.48
C LYS A 167 2.07 -16.21 -6.73
N VAL A 168 3.03 -17.13 -6.75
CA VAL A 168 3.81 -17.45 -7.93
C VAL A 168 2.94 -18.28 -8.87
N ARG A 169 2.29 -17.64 -9.84
CA ARG A 169 1.63 -18.33 -10.95
C ARG A 169 2.67 -18.57 -12.03
N ASP A 170 2.81 -19.78 -12.48
CA ASP A 170 3.79 -20.20 -13.51
C ASP A 170 5.26 -19.83 -13.18
N GLY A 171 5.64 -19.90 -11.89
CA GLY A 171 6.99 -19.57 -11.46
C GLY A 171 7.34 -18.07 -11.47
N LYS A 172 6.36 -17.17 -11.73
CA LYS A 172 6.59 -15.72 -11.83
C LYS A 172 5.83 -14.95 -10.76
N LEU A 173 6.57 -14.14 -10.02
CA LEU A 173 6.02 -13.21 -9.03
C LEU A 173 5.36 -12.01 -9.72
N ARG A 174 4.11 -11.73 -9.37
CA ARG A 174 3.33 -10.66 -9.98
C ARG A 174 3.14 -9.49 -9.02
N PHE A 175 3.20 -8.28 -9.57
CA PHE A 175 3.03 -7.04 -8.83
C PHE A 175 1.94 -6.18 -9.46
N VAL A 176 1.15 -5.55 -8.61
CA VAL A 176 0.35 -4.39 -8.96
C VAL A 176 1.27 -3.19 -8.96
N LEU A 177 1.21 -2.34 -9.99
CA LEU A 177 2.05 -1.15 -10.11
C LEU A 177 1.19 0.11 -10.13
N GLN A 178 1.75 1.22 -9.64
CA GLN A 178 1.13 2.53 -9.70
C GLN A 178 1.29 3.14 -11.10
N LYS A 179 0.26 3.86 -11.56
CA LYS A 179 0.30 4.73 -12.73
C LYS A 179 0.21 6.18 -12.25
N GLY A 180 1.33 6.74 -11.83
CA GLY A 180 1.34 7.99 -11.07
C GLY A 180 0.70 7.82 -9.68
N ILE A 181 0.24 8.93 -9.10
CA ILE A 181 -0.52 8.95 -7.85
C ILE A 181 -2.01 8.89 -8.19
N GLY A 182 -2.80 8.15 -7.43
CA GLY A 182 -4.25 8.05 -7.60
C GLY A 182 -4.73 7.00 -8.60
N ALA A 183 -3.83 6.22 -9.22
CA ALA A 183 -4.19 5.18 -10.18
C ALA A 183 -3.23 3.99 -10.16
N THR A 184 -3.70 2.85 -10.65
CA THR A 184 -2.90 1.65 -10.90
C THR A 184 -2.81 1.34 -12.39
N VAL A 185 -1.78 0.60 -12.80
CA VAL A 185 -1.61 0.19 -14.20
C VAL A 185 -2.58 -0.94 -14.51
N GLU A 186 -3.36 -0.76 -15.58
CA GLU A 186 -4.06 -1.85 -16.25
C GLU A 186 -3.22 -2.30 -17.45
N PHE A 187 -2.62 -3.48 -17.37
CA PHE A 187 -1.69 -3.99 -18.38
C PHE A 187 -2.38 -4.56 -19.62
N ALA A 188 -3.61 -5.02 -19.44
CA ALA A 188 -4.56 -5.47 -20.46
C ALA A 188 -5.97 -5.38 -19.84
N PRO A 189 -7.05 -5.43 -20.62
CA PRO A 189 -8.41 -5.36 -20.08
C PRO A 189 -8.62 -6.36 -18.93
N GLY A 190 -8.88 -5.83 -17.72
CA GLY A 190 -9.08 -6.60 -16.48
C GLY A 190 -7.80 -7.17 -15.85
N VAL A 191 -6.60 -6.86 -16.34
CA VAL A 191 -5.32 -7.39 -15.83
C VAL A 191 -4.54 -6.29 -15.12
N TYR A 192 -4.47 -6.33 -13.80
CA TYR A 192 -3.86 -5.31 -12.95
C TYR A 192 -2.54 -5.75 -12.30
N ALA A 193 -2.16 -7.02 -12.41
CA ALA A 193 -0.88 -7.51 -11.92
C ALA A 193 -0.04 -8.08 -13.05
N LYS A 194 1.27 -7.77 -13.06
CA LYS A 194 2.24 -8.16 -14.09
C LYS A 194 3.42 -8.88 -13.46
N PRO A 195 3.97 -9.92 -14.12
CA PRO A 195 5.26 -10.47 -13.74
C PRO A 195 6.36 -9.40 -13.81
N ILE A 196 7.20 -9.35 -12.79
CA ILE A 196 8.38 -8.48 -12.75
C ILE A 196 9.61 -9.38 -12.74
N GLU A 197 10.65 -8.95 -13.47
CA GLU A 197 11.93 -9.67 -13.51
C GLU A 197 12.54 -9.73 -12.10
N GLU A 198 13.06 -10.90 -11.74
CA GLU A 198 13.65 -11.13 -10.42
C GLU A 198 14.79 -10.17 -10.11
N SER A 199 15.61 -9.84 -11.12
CA SER A 199 16.70 -8.90 -10.99
C SER A 199 16.24 -7.54 -10.51
N LEU A 200 15.16 -6.99 -11.08
CA LEU A 200 14.61 -5.71 -10.66
C LEU A 200 14.01 -5.76 -9.25
N ALA A 201 13.25 -6.80 -8.94
CA ALA A 201 12.68 -6.94 -7.60
C ALA A 201 13.77 -7.08 -6.53
N ARG A 202 14.83 -7.83 -6.84
CA ARG A 202 16.02 -7.97 -5.98
C ARG A 202 16.76 -6.64 -5.81
N GLU A 203 17.03 -5.92 -6.90
CA GLU A 203 17.69 -4.61 -6.88
C GLU A 203 16.95 -3.66 -5.92
N ILE A 204 15.64 -3.51 -6.06
CA ILE A 204 14.84 -2.64 -5.21
C ILE A 204 14.88 -3.07 -3.74
N ILE A 205 14.82 -4.37 -3.45
CA ILE A 205 14.90 -4.87 -2.06
C ILE A 205 16.28 -4.60 -1.45
N MET A 206 17.35 -4.67 -2.25
CA MET A 206 18.71 -4.37 -1.75
C MET A 206 18.92 -2.86 -1.56
N GLU A 207 18.23 -2.00 -2.31
CA GLU A 207 18.27 -0.54 -2.18
C GLU A 207 17.53 -0.05 -0.93
N LEU A 208 16.44 -0.71 -0.53
CA LEU A 208 15.62 -0.38 0.63
C LEU A 208 16.22 -0.90 1.94
#